data_3a04878522a21eeb86c606c036994652
#
_entry.id   3a04878522a21eeb86c606c036994652
#
_cell.length_a   1.000
_cell.length_b   1.000
_cell.length_c   1.000
_cell.angle_alpha   90.00
_cell.angle_beta   90.00
_cell.angle_gamma   90.00
#
_symmetry.space_group_name_H-M   'P 1'
#
loop_
_entity.id
_entity.type
_entity.pdbx_description
1 polymer ?
#
loop_
_entity_poly.entity_id
_entity_poly.type
_entity_poly.pdbx_seq_one_letter_code
_entity_poly.pdbx_strand_id
1 'polypeptide(L)'
;MAMIKELLKRQGLQANQEVTFLTDGGEEVRALTEQITPASEHVLDWFHITMRLTMLGQFARGFAHDDEQKSAALLKSLETIKWLLWHGNLVRAVDAVQRFAEDLDELQLDYPQLRKFARAAHEFCVYIESNLDSLINYGERYRAGERISSCIAESTVNAVIRKRFAKRQQMQWTLRGAHLLLQTRTRALDGTLRRYSNASIQGCWQ
;
A
#
# COMPACT_ATOMS: atom_id res chain seq x y z
N MET A 1 0.60 -20.72 4.79
CA MET A 1 -0.75 -21.05 4.24
C MET A 1 -1.73 -21.50 5.32
N ALA A 2 -1.48 -22.61 6.04
CA ALA A 2 -2.38 -23.09 7.09
C ALA A 2 -2.74 -22.03 8.16
N MET A 3 -1.77 -21.25 8.60
CA MET A 3 -1.95 -20.19 9.60
C MET A 3 -2.89 -19.06 9.13
N ILE A 4 -2.80 -18.63 7.86
CA ILE A 4 -3.67 -17.58 7.30
C ILE A 4 -5.11 -18.09 7.19
N LYS A 5 -5.31 -19.32 6.68
CA LYS A 5 -6.64 -19.94 6.60
C LYS A 5 -7.27 -20.10 7.99
N GLU A 6 -6.48 -20.49 8.97
CA GLU A 6 -6.95 -20.62 10.35
C GLU A 6 -7.32 -19.26 10.96
N LEU A 7 -6.52 -18.20 10.69
CA LEU A 7 -6.83 -16.85 11.12
C LEU A 7 -8.13 -16.34 10.51
N LEU A 8 -8.32 -16.51 9.20
CA LEU A 8 -9.53 -16.11 8.50
C LEU A 8 -10.77 -16.84 9.04
N LYS A 9 -10.67 -18.16 9.30
CA LYS A 9 -11.74 -18.93 9.94
C LYS A 9 -12.08 -18.41 11.35
N ARG A 10 -11.08 -18.07 12.17
CA ARG A 10 -11.29 -17.47 13.50
C ARG A 10 -11.97 -16.10 13.42
N GLN A 11 -11.76 -15.36 12.34
CA GLN A 11 -12.45 -14.10 12.07
C GLN A 11 -13.85 -14.30 11.49
N GLY A 12 -14.31 -15.54 11.33
CA GLY A 12 -15.67 -15.86 10.90
C GLY A 12 -15.83 -16.12 9.41
N LEU A 13 -14.71 -16.26 8.66
CA LEU A 13 -14.79 -16.59 7.23
C LEU A 13 -15.46 -17.96 7.03
N GLN A 14 -16.53 -17.95 6.25
CA GLN A 14 -17.24 -19.17 5.82
C GLN A 14 -16.78 -19.59 4.41
N ALA A 15 -16.94 -20.87 4.09
CA ALA A 15 -16.46 -21.44 2.83
C ALA A 15 -17.13 -20.87 1.56
N ASN A 16 -18.31 -20.29 1.70
CA ASN A 16 -19.10 -19.69 0.62
C ASN A 16 -19.00 -18.15 0.54
N GLN A 17 -18.12 -17.55 1.33
CA GLN A 17 -17.93 -16.09 1.29
C GLN A 17 -16.85 -15.73 0.27
N GLU A 18 -17.14 -14.72 -0.52
CA GLU A 18 -16.15 -14.04 -1.36
C GLU A 18 -15.23 -13.18 -0.49
N VAL A 19 -13.94 -13.21 -0.79
CA VAL A 19 -12.91 -12.45 -0.08
C VAL A 19 -12.21 -11.54 -1.07
N THR A 20 -12.22 -10.25 -0.79
CA THR A 20 -11.42 -9.29 -1.55
C THR A 20 -10.06 -9.10 -0.88
N PHE A 21 -9.00 -9.34 -1.62
CA PHE A 21 -7.62 -9.09 -1.19
C PHE A 21 -7.11 -7.77 -1.78
N LEU A 22 -6.75 -6.85 -0.89
CA LEU A 22 -6.05 -5.63 -1.26
C LEU A 22 -4.54 -5.86 -1.17
N THR A 23 -3.83 -5.74 -2.29
CA THR A 23 -2.38 -5.97 -2.34
C THR A 23 -1.65 -4.87 -3.10
N ASP A 24 -0.34 -4.83 -2.95
CA ASP A 24 0.55 -3.89 -3.65
C ASP A 24 0.86 -4.29 -5.11
N GLY A 25 0.28 -5.40 -5.60
CA GLY A 25 0.44 -5.88 -6.97
C GLY A 25 1.60 -6.85 -7.18
N GLY A 26 2.26 -7.33 -6.12
CA GLY A 26 3.31 -8.34 -6.23
C GLY A 26 2.79 -9.70 -6.71
N GLU A 27 3.45 -10.32 -7.69
CA GLU A 27 3.05 -11.64 -8.24
C GLU A 27 2.98 -12.74 -7.18
N GLU A 28 3.94 -12.77 -6.24
CA GLU A 28 3.98 -13.75 -5.16
C GLU A 28 2.74 -13.65 -4.26
N VAL A 29 2.26 -12.42 -4.01
CA VAL A 29 1.07 -12.16 -3.19
C VAL A 29 -0.19 -12.59 -3.93
N ARG A 30 -0.26 -12.35 -5.25
CA ARG A 30 -1.37 -12.78 -6.10
C ARG A 30 -1.50 -14.31 -6.09
N ALA A 31 -0.41 -15.03 -6.35
CA ALA A 31 -0.38 -16.49 -6.30
C ALA A 31 -0.78 -17.05 -4.92
N LEU A 32 -0.46 -16.32 -3.84
CA LEU A 32 -0.85 -16.67 -2.49
C LEU A 32 -2.36 -16.54 -2.27
N THR A 33 -2.98 -15.46 -2.76
CA THR A 33 -4.42 -15.20 -2.58
C THR A 33 -5.28 -16.25 -3.29
N GLU A 34 -4.91 -16.64 -4.49
CA GLU A 34 -5.57 -17.71 -5.26
C GLU A 34 -5.56 -19.06 -4.52
N GLN A 35 -4.45 -19.37 -3.83
CA GLN A 35 -4.34 -20.60 -3.04
C GLN A 35 -5.15 -20.54 -1.73
N ILE A 36 -5.46 -19.35 -1.20
CA ILE A 36 -6.27 -19.20 0.01
C ILE A 36 -7.74 -19.48 -0.30
N THR A 37 -8.27 -18.80 -1.32
CA THR A 37 -9.67 -18.91 -1.73
C THR A 37 -9.77 -18.73 -3.24
N PRO A 38 -10.06 -19.79 -4.02
CA PRO A 38 -10.12 -19.70 -5.49
C PRO A 38 -11.17 -18.71 -6.02
N ALA A 39 -12.21 -18.42 -5.22
CA ALA A 39 -13.26 -17.45 -5.52
C ALA A 39 -12.92 -16.05 -4.99
N SER A 40 -11.65 -15.76 -4.68
CA SER A 40 -11.25 -14.46 -4.18
C SER A 40 -11.11 -13.44 -5.31
N GLU A 41 -11.52 -12.21 -5.01
CA GLU A 41 -11.22 -11.07 -5.84
C GLU A 41 -9.87 -10.47 -5.42
N HIS A 42 -9.02 -10.19 -6.38
CA HIS A 42 -7.76 -9.49 -6.16
C HIS A 42 -7.87 -8.06 -6.66
N VAL A 43 -7.67 -7.09 -5.77
CA VAL A 43 -7.77 -5.66 -6.06
C VAL A 43 -6.44 -4.99 -5.72
N LEU A 44 -5.95 -4.17 -6.64
CA LEU A 44 -4.77 -3.35 -6.42
C LEU A 44 -5.08 -2.26 -5.39
N ASP A 45 -4.27 -2.17 -4.35
CA ASP A 45 -4.51 -1.27 -3.23
C ASP A 45 -4.37 0.21 -3.65
N TRP A 46 -5.44 0.98 -3.48
CA TRP A 46 -5.47 2.41 -3.78
C TRP A 46 -4.39 3.21 -3.02
N PHE A 47 -4.02 2.78 -1.82
CA PHE A 47 -2.94 3.42 -1.06
C PHE A 47 -1.62 3.38 -1.82
N HIS A 48 -1.25 2.24 -2.40
CA HIS A 48 -0.01 2.08 -3.15
C HIS A 48 -0.01 2.87 -4.45
N ILE A 49 -1.14 2.93 -5.16
CA ILE A 49 -1.31 3.79 -6.34
C ILE A 49 -1.08 5.26 -5.97
N THR A 50 -1.77 5.75 -4.94
CA THR A 50 -1.66 7.16 -4.52
C THR A 50 -0.30 7.52 -3.95
N MET A 51 0.37 6.57 -3.29
CA MET A 51 1.73 6.76 -2.82
C MET A 51 2.72 6.98 -3.98
N ARG A 52 2.61 6.18 -5.05
CA ARG A 52 3.42 6.35 -6.27
C ARG A 52 3.13 7.66 -6.97
N LEU A 53 1.85 8.02 -7.15
CA LEU A 53 1.45 9.33 -7.70
C LEU A 53 1.96 10.50 -6.86
N THR A 54 1.95 10.36 -5.53
CA THR A 54 2.48 11.39 -4.62
C THR A 54 3.99 11.57 -4.80
N MET A 55 4.73 10.47 -4.96
CA MET A 55 6.16 10.50 -5.23
C MET A 55 6.46 11.20 -6.57
N LEU A 56 5.75 10.87 -7.64
CA LEU A 56 5.86 11.55 -8.93
C LEU A 56 5.52 13.04 -8.80
N GLY A 57 4.48 13.38 -8.04
CA GLY A 57 4.12 14.77 -7.74
C GLY A 57 5.18 15.53 -6.94
N GLN A 58 5.97 14.85 -6.10
CA GLN A 58 7.11 15.48 -5.42
C GLN A 58 8.22 15.84 -6.41
N PHE A 59 8.54 14.96 -7.37
CA PHE A 59 9.47 15.26 -8.44
C PHE A 59 8.98 16.44 -9.28
N ALA A 60 7.70 16.44 -9.69
CA ALA A 60 7.12 17.53 -10.47
C ALA A 60 7.18 18.88 -9.73
N ARG A 61 6.93 18.90 -8.40
CA ARG A 61 7.06 20.14 -7.60
C ARG A 61 8.50 20.60 -7.46
N GLY A 62 9.46 19.67 -7.35
CA GLY A 62 10.89 20.02 -7.34
C GLY A 62 11.33 20.73 -8.62
N PHE A 63 10.64 20.46 -9.71
CA PHE A 63 10.85 21.07 -11.01
C PHE A 63 10.35 22.53 -11.10
N ALA A 64 9.46 22.97 -10.22
CA ALA A 64 8.89 24.32 -10.24
C ALA A 64 9.94 25.43 -10.06
N HIS A 65 11.10 25.10 -9.48
CA HIS A 65 12.20 26.07 -9.34
C HIS A 65 12.80 26.43 -10.70
N ASP A 66 12.81 25.51 -11.66
CA ASP A 66 13.43 25.68 -12.96
C ASP A 66 12.39 26.13 -14.01
N ASP A 67 11.18 25.60 -13.96
CA ASP A 67 10.06 25.90 -14.85
C ASP A 67 8.71 25.67 -14.17
N GLU A 68 8.11 26.75 -13.66
CA GLU A 68 6.82 26.70 -12.95
C GLU A 68 5.65 26.23 -13.86
N GLN A 69 5.65 26.66 -15.13
CA GLN A 69 4.58 26.31 -16.06
C GLN A 69 4.59 24.79 -16.38
N LYS A 70 5.77 24.23 -16.62
CA LYS A 70 5.92 22.79 -16.85
C LYS A 70 5.60 21.99 -15.60
N SER A 71 6.05 22.44 -14.43
CA SER A 71 5.68 21.82 -13.16
C SER A 71 4.16 21.74 -13.00
N ALA A 72 3.46 22.84 -13.24
CA ALA A 72 2.00 22.89 -13.16
C ALA A 72 1.33 21.95 -14.19
N ALA A 73 1.84 21.88 -15.42
CA ALA A 73 1.35 20.96 -16.44
C ALA A 73 1.53 19.49 -16.03
N LEU A 74 2.71 19.11 -15.52
CA LEU A 74 2.99 17.76 -15.03
C LEU A 74 2.09 17.38 -13.84
N LEU A 75 1.88 18.27 -12.89
CA LEU A 75 0.97 18.05 -11.77
C LEU A 75 -0.47 17.84 -12.23
N LYS A 76 -0.93 18.61 -13.23
CA LYS A 76 -2.26 18.46 -13.84
C LYS A 76 -2.40 17.11 -14.55
N SER A 77 -1.37 16.65 -15.25
CA SER A 77 -1.34 15.33 -15.88
C SER A 77 -1.46 14.21 -14.83
N LEU A 78 -0.70 14.29 -13.74
CA LEU A 78 -0.79 13.33 -12.62
C LEU A 78 -2.17 13.33 -11.97
N GLU A 79 -2.80 14.49 -11.82
CA GLU A 79 -4.16 14.58 -11.30
C GLU A 79 -5.18 13.92 -12.26
N THR A 80 -5.02 14.15 -13.57
CA THR A 80 -5.83 13.48 -14.60
C THR A 80 -5.69 11.97 -14.53
N ILE A 81 -4.46 11.45 -14.47
CA ILE A 81 -4.18 10.01 -14.29
C ILE A 81 -4.87 9.47 -13.06
N LYS A 82 -4.75 10.16 -11.92
CA LYS A 82 -5.40 9.78 -10.67
C LYS A 82 -6.90 9.63 -10.83
N TRP A 83 -7.57 10.59 -11.48
CA TRP A 83 -9.01 10.54 -11.67
C TRP A 83 -9.46 9.49 -12.67
N LEU A 84 -8.67 9.22 -13.72
CA LEU A 84 -8.94 8.12 -14.64
C LEU A 84 -8.89 6.77 -13.95
N LEU A 85 -7.87 6.53 -13.12
CA LEU A 85 -7.74 5.33 -12.29
C LEU A 85 -8.86 5.23 -11.25
N TRP A 86 -9.21 6.35 -10.60
CA TRP A 86 -10.28 6.41 -9.61
C TRP A 86 -11.64 5.96 -10.16
N HIS A 87 -11.93 6.36 -11.41
CA HIS A 87 -13.17 6.02 -12.07
C HIS A 87 -13.12 4.72 -12.90
N GLY A 88 -12.02 3.98 -12.87
CA GLY A 88 -11.87 2.74 -13.62
C GLY A 88 -11.79 2.90 -15.14
N ASN A 89 -11.42 4.10 -15.63
CA ASN A 89 -11.23 4.38 -17.04
C ASN A 89 -9.86 3.84 -17.52
N LEU A 90 -9.68 2.51 -17.47
CA LEU A 90 -8.38 1.87 -17.60
C LEU A 90 -7.67 2.16 -18.92
N VAL A 91 -8.38 2.10 -20.06
CA VAL A 91 -7.79 2.37 -21.38
C VAL A 91 -7.19 3.79 -21.42
N ARG A 92 -7.96 4.78 -20.97
CA ARG A 92 -7.49 6.17 -20.94
C ARG A 92 -6.43 6.41 -19.87
N ALA A 93 -6.48 5.65 -18.77
CA ALA A 93 -5.50 5.75 -17.72
C ALA A 93 -4.13 5.25 -18.19
N VAL A 94 -4.08 4.10 -18.85
CA VAL A 94 -2.84 3.55 -19.44
C VAL A 94 -2.25 4.53 -20.46
N ASP A 95 -3.05 4.99 -21.42
CA ASP A 95 -2.63 5.97 -22.42
C ASP A 95 -2.09 7.26 -21.76
N ALA A 96 -2.73 7.75 -20.72
CA ALA A 96 -2.27 8.94 -19.99
C ALA A 96 -0.96 8.71 -19.22
N VAL A 97 -0.76 7.52 -18.65
CA VAL A 97 0.48 7.15 -17.93
C VAL A 97 1.63 6.99 -18.90
N GLN A 98 1.40 6.35 -20.06
CA GLN A 98 2.40 6.18 -21.11
C GLN A 98 2.86 7.53 -21.65
N ARG A 99 1.91 8.42 -22.05
CA ARG A 99 2.24 9.78 -22.50
C ARG A 99 2.99 10.59 -21.45
N PHE A 100 2.61 10.44 -20.18
CA PHE A 100 3.32 11.15 -19.11
C PHE A 100 4.78 10.71 -19.01
N ALA A 101 5.09 9.42 -19.21
CA ALA A 101 6.45 8.93 -19.20
C ALA A 101 7.22 9.37 -20.45
N GLU A 102 6.60 9.34 -21.63
CA GLU A 102 7.17 9.81 -22.90
C GLU A 102 7.47 11.32 -22.85
N ASP A 103 6.53 12.14 -22.36
CA ASP A 103 6.71 13.59 -22.19
C ASP A 103 7.93 13.90 -21.31
N LEU A 104 8.22 13.07 -20.30
CA LEU A 104 9.39 13.25 -19.43
C LEU A 104 10.70 12.89 -20.13
N ASP A 105 10.69 11.89 -21.00
CA ASP A 105 11.88 11.51 -21.79
C ASP A 105 12.23 12.57 -22.84
N GLU A 106 11.24 13.27 -23.38
CA GLU A 106 11.43 14.34 -24.36
C GLU A 106 11.94 15.65 -23.72
N LEU A 107 11.85 15.78 -22.39
CA LEU A 107 12.31 16.98 -21.70
C LEU A 107 13.83 17.13 -21.76
N GLN A 108 14.28 18.12 -22.51
CA GLN A 108 15.70 18.53 -22.59
C GLN A 108 15.98 19.64 -21.56
N LEU A 109 16.11 19.26 -20.30
CA LEU A 109 16.33 20.22 -19.21
C LEU A 109 17.46 19.77 -18.28
N ASP A 110 18.23 20.74 -17.82
CA ASP A 110 19.32 20.52 -16.86
C ASP A 110 18.76 20.41 -15.42
N TYR A 111 17.83 19.45 -15.24
CA TYR A 111 17.30 19.14 -13.92
C TYR A 111 18.01 17.90 -13.36
N PRO A 112 18.76 18.03 -12.25
CA PRO A 112 19.59 16.94 -11.73
C PRO A 112 18.83 15.65 -11.40
N GLN A 113 17.54 15.75 -11.14
CA GLN A 113 16.69 14.61 -10.82
C GLN A 113 15.81 14.12 -11.97
N LEU A 114 15.91 14.72 -13.17
CA LEU A 114 15.06 14.36 -14.32
C LEU A 114 15.15 12.87 -14.66
N ARG A 115 16.35 12.30 -14.70
CA ARG A 115 16.54 10.87 -14.95
C ARG A 115 15.85 9.98 -13.91
N LYS A 116 15.84 10.38 -12.63
CA LYS A 116 15.16 9.65 -11.58
C LYS A 116 13.65 9.79 -11.71
N PHE A 117 13.18 10.96 -12.12
CA PHE A 117 11.78 11.23 -12.34
C PHE A 117 11.23 10.43 -13.53
N ALA A 118 11.90 10.47 -14.69
CA ALA A 118 11.54 9.68 -15.86
C ALA A 118 11.54 8.18 -15.54
N ARG A 119 12.57 7.69 -14.88
CA ARG A 119 12.60 6.29 -14.42
C ARG A 119 11.43 5.94 -13.52
N ALA A 120 11.09 6.79 -12.54
CA ALA A 120 9.96 6.56 -11.65
C ALA A 120 8.62 6.58 -12.41
N ALA A 121 8.48 7.39 -13.46
CA ALA A 121 7.32 7.41 -14.33
C ALA A 121 7.19 6.12 -15.14
N HIS A 122 8.27 5.61 -15.71
CA HIS A 122 8.29 4.32 -16.40
C HIS A 122 7.99 3.15 -15.45
N GLU A 123 8.57 3.14 -14.24
CA GLU A 123 8.25 2.14 -13.22
C GLU A 123 6.76 2.19 -12.82
N PHE A 124 6.16 3.38 -12.81
CA PHE A 124 4.73 3.52 -12.57
C PHE A 124 3.89 3.03 -13.76
N CYS A 125 4.32 3.28 -15.00
CA CYS A 125 3.68 2.76 -16.20
C CYS A 125 3.62 1.22 -16.17
N VAL A 126 4.76 0.57 -16.02
CA VAL A 126 4.86 -0.89 -15.90
C VAL A 126 4.00 -1.43 -14.76
N TYR A 127 3.99 -0.73 -13.62
CA TYR A 127 3.19 -1.12 -12.46
C TYR A 127 1.69 -1.11 -12.77
N ILE A 128 1.17 -0.11 -13.46
CA ILE A 128 -0.24 -0.03 -13.85
C ILE A 128 -0.56 -1.10 -14.89
N GLU A 129 0.26 -1.26 -15.93
CA GLU A 129 0.06 -2.24 -17.00
C GLU A 129 0.08 -3.68 -16.50
N SER A 130 1.03 -4.03 -15.64
CA SER A 130 1.14 -5.39 -15.08
C SER A 130 0.03 -5.76 -14.10
N ASN A 131 -0.76 -4.78 -13.65
CA ASN A 131 -1.84 -4.98 -12.68
C ASN A 131 -3.23 -4.61 -13.23
N LEU A 132 -3.39 -4.52 -14.55
CA LEU A 132 -4.66 -4.09 -15.18
C LEU A 132 -5.87 -4.88 -14.72
N ASP A 133 -5.75 -6.19 -14.60
CA ASP A 133 -6.82 -7.09 -14.16
C ASP A 133 -7.25 -6.88 -12.70
N SER A 134 -6.43 -6.18 -11.92
CA SER A 134 -6.66 -5.90 -10.50
C SER A 134 -7.09 -4.45 -10.24
N LEU A 135 -7.20 -3.64 -11.31
CA LEU A 135 -7.70 -2.29 -11.24
C LEU A 135 -9.22 -2.27 -11.39
N ILE A 136 -9.87 -1.53 -10.51
CA ILE A 136 -11.33 -1.45 -10.42
C ILE A 136 -11.82 0.00 -10.48
N ASN A 137 -13.13 0.20 -10.49
CA ASN A 137 -13.72 1.51 -10.22
C ASN A 137 -13.70 1.80 -8.72
N TYR A 138 -12.61 2.40 -8.23
CA TYR A 138 -12.42 2.71 -6.81
C TYR A 138 -13.48 3.68 -6.29
N GLY A 139 -13.90 4.65 -7.12
CA GLY A 139 -14.92 5.62 -6.74
C GLY A 139 -16.28 4.99 -6.51
N GLU A 140 -16.64 3.97 -7.26
CA GLU A 140 -17.87 3.21 -7.08
C GLU A 140 -17.82 2.39 -5.79
N ARG A 141 -16.77 1.60 -5.59
CA ARG A 141 -16.55 0.82 -4.37
C ARG A 141 -16.53 1.68 -3.11
N TYR A 142 -15.85 2.81 -3.17
CA TYR A 142 -15.82 3.75 -2.06
C TYR A 142 -17.21 4.26 -1.69
N ARG A 143 -18.03 4.63 -2.68
CA ARG A 143 -19.43 5.05 -2.45
C ARG A 143 -20.32 3.93 -1.93
N ALA A 144 -20.02 2.68 -2.30
CA ALA A 144 -20.68 1.49 -1.74
C ALA A 144 -20.23 1.15 -0.30
N GLY A 145 -19.27 1.90 0.27
CA GLY A 145 -18.74 1.65 1.61
C GLY A 145 -17.72 0.52 1.69
N GLU A 146 -17.25 0.03 0.56
CA GLU A 146 -16.25 -1.04 0.50
C GLU A 146 -14.84 -0.52 0.80
N ARG A 147 -14.00 -1.42 1.28
CA ARG A 147 -12.58 -1.11 1.52
C ARG A 147 -11.82 -1.12 0.21
N ILE A 148 -11.13 -0.02 -0.08
CA ILE A 148 -10.31 0.14 -1.29
C ILE A 148 -8.83 0.36 -0.95
N SER A 149 -8.49 0.42 0.34
CA SER A 149 -7.15 0.82 0.77
C SER A 149 -6.75 0.15 2.09
N SER A 150 -5.51 -0.30 2.16
CA SER A 150 -4.87 -0.87 3.35
C SER A 150 -4.34 0.19 4.33
N CYS A 151 -4.59 1.48 4.12
CA CYS A 151 -3.99 2.56 4.93
C CYS A 151 -4.21 2.41 6.45
N ILE A 152 -5.32 1.80 6.88
CA ILE A 152 -5.60 1.51 8.30
C ILE A 152 -4.67 0.40 8.80
N ALA A 153 -4.48 -0.67 8.02
CA ALA A 153 -3.57 -1.76 8.36
C ALA A 153 -2.12 -1.24 8.44
N GLU A 154 -1.69 -0.45 7.45
CA GLU A 154 -0.39 0.21 7.44
C GLU A 154 -0.18 1.12 8.65
N SER A 155 -1.18 1.92 9.02
CA SER A 155 -1.16 2.77 10.20
C SER A 155 -1.01 1.96 11.48
N THR A 156 -1.70 0.83 11.59
CA THR A 156 -1.63 -0.08 12.73
C THR A 156 -0.24 -0.74 12.84
N VAL A 157 0.27 -1.28 11.73
CA VAL A 157 1.64 -1.84 11.66
C VAL A 157 2.67 -0.77 12.05
N ASN A 158 2.54 0.44 11.52
CA ASN A 158 3.40 1.56 11.86
C ASN A 158 3.31 1.94 13.36
N ALA A 159 2.13 1.93 13.95
CA ALA A 159 1.94 2.20 15.38
C ALA A 159 2.59 1.12 16.23
N VAL A 160 2.51 -0.15 15.84
CA VAL A 160 3.10 -1.28 16.57
C VAL A 160 4.63 -1.28 16.45
N ILE A 161 5.16 -1.12 15.22
CA ILE A 161 6.57 -1.33 14.92
C ILE A 161 7.35 -0.01 15.00
N ARG A 162 6.94 1.03 14.27
CA ARG A 162 7.75 2.23 14.02
C ARG A 162 8.11 3.03 15.26
N LYS A 163 7.21 3.11 16.25
CA LYS A 163 7.46 3.91 17.47
C LYS A 163 8.68 3.44 18.28
N ARG A 164 9.08 2.18 18.15
CA ARG A 164 10.15 1.60 18.98
C ARG A 164 11.31 0.99 18.19
N PHE A 165 11.07 0.56 16.94
CA PHE A 165 12.09 -0.17 16.15
C PHE A 165 12.74 0.68 15.05
N ALA A 166 12.10 1.76 14.59
CA ALA A 166 12.52 2.47 13.37
C ALA A 166 12.92 3.93 13.56
N LYS A 167 12.85 4.55 14.75
CA LYS A 167 13.16 5.99 14.92
C LYS A 167 14.25 6.30 15.92
N ARG A 168 15.17 7.16 15.48
CA ARG A 168 16.19 8.04 16.14
C ARG A 168 16.84 7.61 17.45
N GLN A 169 16.29 6.68 18.20
CA GLN A 169 16.89 6.02 19.35
C GLN A 169 16.97 4.52 19.02
N GLN A 170 17.92 4.16 18.17
CA GLN A 170 18.19 2.77 17.83
C GLN A 170 18.77 2.06 19.05
N MET A 171 17.89 1.36 19.77
CA MET A 171 18.35 0.34 20.70
C MET A 171 18.73 -0.90 19.87
N GLN A 172 19.89 -1.48 20.13
CA GLN A 172 20.23 -2.79 19.57
C GLN A 172 19.33 -3.85 20.19
N TRP A 173 18.34 -4.28 19.43
CA TRP A 173 17.41 -5.33 19.85
C TRP A 173 17.96 -6.71 19.49
N THR A 174 18.04 -7.62 20.47
CA THR A 174 18.15 -9.03 20.16
C THR A 174 16.84 -9.51 19.53
N LEU A 175 16.89 -10.55 18.67
CA LEU A 175 15.68 -11.14 18.08
C LEU A 175 14.62 -11.50 19.12
N ARG A 176 15.06 -12.08 20.26
CA ARG A 176 14.18 -12.42 21.38
C ARG A 176 13.57 -11.17 22.03
N GLY A 177 14.38 -10.13 22.26
CA GLY A 177 13.92 -8.88 22.86
C GLY A 177 12.89 -8.17 21.96
N ALA A 178 13.16 -8.11 20.66
CA ALA A 178 12.24 -7.56 19.67
C ALA A 178 10.92 -8.34 19.64
N HIS A 179 10.97 -9.67 19.61
CA HIS A 179 9.79 -10.53 19.64
C HIS A 179 8.93 -10.30 20.89
N LEU A 180 9.53 -10.31 22.08
CA LEU A 180 8.82 -10.10 23.32
C LEU A 180 8.18 -8.70 23.41
N LEU A 181 8.88 -7.67 22.92
CA LEU A 181 8.33 -6.32 22.87
C LEU A 181 7.14 -6.24 21.94
N LEU A 182 7.22 -6.85 20.75
CA LEU A 182 6.09 -6.91 19.79
C LEU A 182 4.89 -7.63 20.40
N GLN A 183 5.09 -8.77 21.05
CA GLN A 183 4.05 -9.51 21.75
C GLN A 183 3.37 -8.67 22.85
N THR A 184 4.14 -7.94 23.64
CA THR A 184 3.61 -7.06 24.67
C THR A 184 2.82 -5.91 24.08
N ARG A 185 3.33 -5.28 23.00
CA ARG A 185 2.65 -4.15 22.35
C ARG A 185 1.34 -4.56 21.67
N THR A 186 1.33 -5.68 20.96
CA THR A 186 0.10 -6.17 20.33
C THR A 186 -0.97 -6.46 21.38
N ARG A 187 -0.61 -7.16 22.48
CA ARG A 187 -1.54 -7.45 23.58
C ARG A 187 -2.03 -6.19 24.30
N ALA A 188 -1.17 -5.16 24.41
CA ALA A 188 -1.57 -3.89 25.00
C ALA A 188 -2.58 -3.16 24.11
N LEU A 189 -2.36 -3.16 22.79
CA LEU A 189 -3.27 -2.55 21.81
C LEU A 189 -4.60 -3.30 21.70
N ASP A 190 -4.57 -4.63 21.77
CA ASP A 190 -5.77 -5.49 21.76
C ASP A 190 -6.52 -5.47 23.09
N GLY A 191 -6.04 -4.75 24.11
CA GLY A 191 -6.62 -4.70 25.45
C GLY A 191 -6.54 -6.01 26.23
N THR A 192 -5.79 -6.99 25.72
CA THR A 192 -5.68 -8.35 26.34
C THR A 192 -4.57 -8.45 27.37
N LEU A 193 -3.68 -7.45 27.48
CA LEU A 193 -2.52 -7.50 28.38
C LEU A 193 -2.89 -7.79 29.84
N ARG A 194 -3.97 -7.19 30.35
CA ARG A 194 -4.45 -7.41 31.73
C ARG A 194 -4.88 -8.84 32.00
N ARG A 195 -5.47 -9.54 31.00
CA ARG A 195 -5.88 -10.93 31.17
C ARG A 195 -4.68 -11.87 31.34
N TYR A 196 -3.59 -11.59 30.66
CA TYR A 196 -2.36 -12.38 30.77
C TYR A 196 -1.59 -12.10 32.05
N SER A 197 -1.55 -10.86 32.55
CA SER A 197 -0.91 -10.53 33.82
C SER A 197 -1.64 -11.20 35.00
N ASN A 198 -2.95 -11.21 35.01
CA ASN A 198 -3.74 -11.85 36.05
C ASN A 198 -3.60 -13.38 36.05
N ALA A 199 -3.54 -14.03 34.86
CA ALA A 199 -3.31 -15.47 34.75
C ALA A 199 -1.90 -15.88 35.24
N SER A 200 -0.89 -15.05 34.99
CA SER A 200 0.49 -15.30 35.46
C SER A 200 0.65 -15.11 36.98
N ILE A 201 -0.10 -14.20 37.59
CA ILE A 201 -0.06 -13.96 39.03
C ILE A 201 -0.76 -15.12 39.77
N GLN A 202 -1.85 -15.68 39.22
CA GLN A 202 -2.53 -16.80 39.83
C GLN A 202 -1.73 -18.12 39.77
N GLY A 203 -0.85 -18.28 38.77
CA GLY A 203 0.02 -19.48 38.68
C GLY A 203 1.28 -19.46 39.54
N CYS A 204 1.64 -18.32 40.16
CA CYS A 204 2.80 -18.21 41.04
C CYS A 204 2.51 -18.48 42.52
N TRP A 205 1.27 -18.78 42.89
CA TRP A 205 0.86 -19.01 44.26
C TRP A 205 0.28 -20.44 44.48
N GLN A 206 0.57 -21.35 43.57
CA GLN A 206 0.38 -22.81 43.74
C GLN A 206 1.74 -23.50 43.63
#